data_fa06b9ce96a155499d4b368af03c1411
#
_entry.id   fa06b9ce96a155499d4b368af03c1411
#
_cell.length_a   1.000
_cell.length_b   1.000
_cell.length_c   1.000
_cell.angle_alpha   90.00
_cell.angle_beta   90.00
_cell.angle_gamma   90.00
#
_symmetry.space_group_name_H-M   'P 1'
#
loop_
_entity.id
_entity.type
_entity.pdbx_description
1 polymer ?
#
loop_
_entity_poly.entity_id
_entity_poly.type
_entity_poly.pdbx_seq_one_letter_code
_entity_poly.pdbx_strand_id
1 'polypeptide(L)'
;HEYIDPKVVDMLNEKIQETYLDEWPMDTNPYPAHNLYKSWNTLLPHPYKNDICTSDTESIFCLTDNYMNCGYGHPFEGVITSRFGWRDGRHHNGIDIDLIRGDTVVSAFRGVVRLAKWTGGYGRTIIIRHHNGLETTYAHLYKFLVKSGDFVDPGQPIARGGNSGASRGSHLHFETRFKGK
;
A
#
# COMPACT_ATOMS: atom_id res chain seq x y z
N HIS A 1 -21.18 -18.52 -2.69
CA HIS A 1 -21.31 -17.15 -3.22
C HIS A 1 -22.51 -16.54 -2.54
N GLU A 2 -22.29 -15.68 -1.52
CA GLU A 2 -23.35 -14.84 -0.99
C GLU A 2 -23.70 -13.78 -2.04
N TYR A 3 -24.96 -13.77 -2.46
CA TYR A 3 -25.50 -12.77 -3.37
C TYR A 3 -25.75 -11.48 -2.57
N ILE A 4 -24.98 -10.45 -2.85
CA ILE A 4 -25.23 -9.12 -2.29
C ILE A 4 -26.23 -8.43 -3.22
N ASP A 5 -27.37 -8.00 -2.68
CA ASP A 5 -28.41 -7.29 -3.43
C ASP A 5 -27.79 -5.99 -4.03
N PRO A 6 -27.88 -5.78 -5.37
CA PRO A 6 -27.39 -4.57 -6.00
C PRO A 6 -27.90 -3.27 -5.38
N LYS A 7 -29.14 -3.24 -4.85
CA LYS A 7 -29.71 -2.08 -4.16
C LYS A 7 -28.96 -1.73 -2.87
N VAL A 8 -28.41 -2.75 -2.18
CA VAL A 8 -27.57 -2.52 -0.99
C VAL A 8 -26.24 -1.92 -1.39
N VAL A 9 -25.67 -2.35 -2.52
CA VAL A 9 -24.43 -1.78 -3.06
C VAL A 9 -24.64 -0.32 -3.48
N ASP A 10 -25.76 -0.01 -4.15
CA ASP A 10 -26.10 1.35 -4.57
C ASP A 10 -26.36 2.27 -3.35
N MET A 11 -27.09 1.79 -2.34
CA MET A 11 -27.31 2.53 -1.09
C MET A 11 -26.01 2.78 -0.31
N LEU A 12 -25.08 1.82 -0.31
CA LEU A 12 -23.77 1.98 0.33
C LEU A 12 -22.91 2.99 -0.46
N ASN A 13 -22.96 2.94 -1.79
CA ASN A 13 -22.26 3.90 -2.66
C ASN A 13 -22.82 5.32 -2.50
N GLU A 14 -24.15 5.50 -2.43
CA GLU A 14 -24.78 6.81 -2.16
C GLU A 14 -24.40 7.35 -0.78
N LYS A 15 -24.44 6.52 0.27
CA LYS A 15 -24.01 6.92 1.62
C LYS A 15 -22.53 7.25 1.69
N ILE A 16 -21.69 6.50 0.98
CA ILE A 16 -20.26 6.78 0.87
C ILE A 16 -20.06 8.12 0.15
N GLN A 17 -20.79 8.38 -0.96
CA GLN A 17 -20.72 9.65 -1.68
C GLN A 17 -21.18 10.83 -0.81
N GLU A 18 -22.31 10.74 -0.11
CA GLU A 18 -22.78 11.82 0.80
C GLU A 18 -21.79 12.11 1.92
N THR A 19 -21.19 11.08 2.51
CA THR A 19 -20.24 11.24 3.63
C THR A 19 -18.89 11.83 3.17
N TYR A 20 -18.48 11.56 1.93
CA TYR A 20 -17.16 12.00 1.42
C TYR A 20 -17.21 13.32 0.64
N LEU A 21 -18.38 13.75 0.11
CA LEU A 21 -18.47 14.98 -0.67
C LEU A 21 -18.62 16.25 0.18
N ASP A 22 -19.20 16.14 1.38
CA ASP A 22 -19.43 17.32 2.24
C ASP A 22 -18.26 17.65 3.20
N GLU A 23 -17.29 16.78 3.39
CA GLU A 23 -16.22 16.96 4.40
C GLU A 23 -14.79 16.96 3.85
N TRP A 24 -14.59 16.94 2.52
CA TRP A 24 -13.24 16.99 1.99
C TRP A 24 -12.87 18.41 1.59
N PRO A 25 -12.33 19.23 2.52
CA PRO A 25 -11.62 20.42 2.11
C PRO A 25 -10.50 19.99 1.19
N MET A 26 -10.32 20.64 0.07
CA MET A 26 -9.14 20.47 -0.79
C MET A 26 -7.92 20.51 0.14
N ASP A 27 -7.40 19.33 0.45
CA ASP A 27 -6.30 19.17 1.39
C ASP A 27 -5.07 19.83 0.76
N THR A 28 -4.73 21.01 1.23
CA THR A 28 -3.52 21.75 0.81
C THR A 28 -2.25 21.07 1.30
N ASN A 29 -2.37 20.01 2.13
CA ASN A 29 -1.23 19.26 2.60
C ASN A 29 -0.76 18.30 1.51
N PRO A 30 0.52 18.36 1.09
CA PRO A 30 1.06 17.50 0.05
C PRO A 30 1.15 16.02 0.47
N TYR A 31 0.87 15.69 1.73
CA TYR A 31 1.00 14.34 2.27
C TYR A 31 -0.37 13.68 2.44
N PRO A 32 -0.65 12.58 1.71
CA PRO A 32 -1.93 11.88 1.78
C PRO A 32 -2.28 11.45 3.20
N ALA A 33 -3.57 11.53 3.54
CA ALA A 33 -4.11 11.06 4.83
C ALA A 33 -3.36 11.62 6.06
N HIS A 34 -2.91 12.89 6.02
CA HIS A 34 -2.16 13.51 7.11
C HIS A 34 -2.96 13.55 8.43
N ASN A 35 -4.27 13.65 8.35
CA ASN A 35 -5.18 13.61 9.49
C ASN A 35 -5.21 12.26 10.23
N LEU A 36 -4.86 11.17 9.53
CA LEU A 36 -4.81 9.82 10.10
C LEU A 36 -3.45 9.48 10.72
N TYR A 37 -2.41 10.20 10.34
CA TYR A 37 -1.03 9.93 10.75
C TYR A 37 -0.42 11.15 11.43
N LYS A 38 0.19 10.95 12.60
CA LYS A 38 0.80 12.04 13.38
C LYS A 38 2.01 12.69 12.69
N SER A 39 2.65 12.00 11.76
CA SER A 39 3.86 12.50 11.10
C SER A 39 4.08 11.88 9.73
N TRP A 40 4.86 12.58 8.91
CA TRP A 40 5.42 12.10 7.65
C TRP A 40 6.84 11.59 7.88
N ASN A 41 7.00 10.31 8.19
CA ASN A 41 8.29 9.71 8.51
C ASN A 41 8.93 9.05 7.28
N THR A 42 10.05 9.59 6.81
CA THR A 42 10.84 9.07 5.68
C THR A 42 12.02 8.20 6.12
N LEU A 43 12.18 7.97 7.43
CA LEU A 43 13.34 7.28 7.98
C LEU A 43 13.06 5.81 8.30
N LEU A 44 11.92 5.50 8.88
CA LEU A 44 11.57 4.18 9.32
C LEU A 44 10.51 3.54 8.43
N PRO A 45 10.59 2.23 8.14
CA PRO A 45 9.59 1.55 7.33
C PRO A 45 8.21 1.52 8.03
N HIS A 46 8.18 1.26 9.34
CA HIS A 46 6.93 1.13 10.11
C HIS A 46 7.00 1.96 11.40
N PRO A 47 6.98 3.31 11.31
CA PRO A 47 7.11 4.20 12.48
C PRO A 47 5.86 4.24 13.36
N TYR A 48 4.71 3.76 12.86
CA TYR A 48 3.38 3.91 13.46
C TYR A 48 2.91 2.71 14.28
N LYS A 49 3.78 1.75 14.57
CA LYS A 49 3.45 0.53 15.35
C LYS A 49 2.75 0.79 16.68
N ASN A 50 3.05 1.93 17.31
CA ASN A 50 2.52 2.32 18.61
C ASN A 50 1.35 3.31 18.51
N ASP A 51 0.97 3.72 17.30
CA ASP A 51 -0.23 4.53 17.07
C ASP A 51 -1.45 3.60 17.03
N ILE A 52 -1.70 2.93 18.17
CA ILE A 52 -2.76 1.94 18.33
C ILE A 52 -4.11 2.65 18.13
N CYS A 53 -4.82 2.27 17.09
CA CYS A 53 -6.25 2.48 17.03
C CYS A 53 -6.87 1.54 18.06
N THR A 54 -7.30 2.08 19.21
CA THR A 54 -7.91 1.31 20.31
C THR A 54 -9.39 0.99 20.08
N SER A 55 -9.92 1.35 18.92
CA SER A 55 -11.30 0.99 18.57
C SER A 55 -11.31 -0.33 17.80
N ASP A 56 -12.06 -1.30 18.33
CA ASP A 56 -12.44 -2.56 17.64
C ASP A 56 -13.44 -2.30 16.50
N THR A 57 -13.47 -1.09 15.95
CA THR A 57 -14.34 -0.72 14.85
C THR A 57 -13.72 -1.22 13.54
N GLU A 58 -14.50 -1.97 12.80
CA GLU A 58 -14.17 -2.32 11.41
C GLU A 58 -13.95 -1.03 10.62
N SER A 59 -12.83 -0.98 9.90
CA SER A 59 -12.52 0.14 9.01
C SER A 59 -12.78 -0.30 7.57
N ILE A 60 -13.67 0.40 6.88
CA ILE A 60 -13.94 0.16 5.46
C ILE A 60 -13.01 1.08 4.65
N PHE A 61 -12.26 0.49 3.72
CA PHE A 61 -11.39 1.21 2.80
C PHE A 61 -11.94 1.11 1.39
N CYS A 62 -12.13 2.26 0.74
CA CYS A 62 -12.35 2.28 -0.69
C CYS A 62 -11.03 1.98 -1.41
N LEU A 63 -10.94 0.86 -2.10
CA LEU A 63 -9.76 0.47 -2.87
C LEU A 63 -9.80 1.00 -4.30
N THR A 64 -11.00 1.28 -4.81
CA THR A 64 -11.21 1.84 -6.15
C THR A 64 -12.28 2.92 -6.07
N ASP A 65 -11.99 4.10 -6.61
CA ASP A 65 -12.91 5.22 -6.63
C ASP A 65 -12.89 5.85 -8.04
N ASN A 66 -13.98 5.70 -8.77
CA ASN A 66 -14.11 6.24 -10.10
C ASN A 66 -14.14 7.78 -10.11
N TYR A 67 -14.55 8.41 -9.00
CA TYR A 67 -14.64 9.87 -8.89
C TYR A 67 -13.26 10.53 -8.73
N MET A 68 -12.34 9.90 -7.97
CA MET A 68 -10.99 10.42 -7.72
C MET A 68 -9.94 9.80 -8.64
N ASN A 69 -10.34 9.02 -9.66
CA ASN A 69 -9.45 8.22 -10.49
C ASN A 69 -8.52 7.31 -9.66
N CYS A 70 -9.04 6.81 -8.54
CA CYS A 70 -8.35 5.89 -7.66
C CYS A 70 -8.50 4.47 -8.19
N GLY A 71 -7.81 4.15 -9.28
CA GLY A 71 -7.72 2.78 -9.79
C GLY A 71 -6.83 1.89 -8.90
N TYR A 72 -6.93 0.60 -9.13
CA TYR A 72 -6.00 -0.41 -8.61
C TYR A 72 -5.07 -0.88 -9.72
N GLY A 73 -3.77 -0.84 -9.46
CA GLY A 73 -2.76 -1.48 -10.28
C GLY A 73 -2.23 -2.74 -9.58
N HIS A 74 -2.28 -3.89 -10.24
CA HIS A 74 -1.65 -5.08 -9.67
C HIS A 74 -0.14 -4.85 -9.59
N PRO A 75 0.50 -4.93 -8.41
CA PRO A 75 1.90 -4.51 -8.23
C PRO A 75 2.89 -5.29 -9.09
N PHE A 76 2.58 -6.55 -9.37
CA PHE A 76 3.28 -7.41 -10.32
C PHE A 76 2.42 -8.63 -10.67
N GLU A 77 2.31 -8.94 -11.96
CA GLU A 77 1.61 -10.14 -12.44
C GLU A 77 2.52 -11.38 -12.30
N GLY A 78 2.34 -12.14 -11.23
CA GLY A 78 3.18 -13.31 -10.93
C GLY A 78 2.50 -14.30 -10.00
N VAL A 79 3.16 -15.43 -9.78
CA VAL A 79 2.66 -16.47 -8.88
C VAL A 79 2.94 -16.08 -7.43
N ILE A 80 1.92 -16.19 -6.56
CA ILE A 80 2.10 -16.02 -5.12
C ILE A 80 2.82 -17.27 -4.57
N THR A 81 4.08 -17.10 -4.21
CA THR A 81 4.93 -18.16 -3.67
C THR A 81 4.84 -18.29 -2.16
N SER A 82 4.42 -17.20 -1.47
CA SER A 82 4.19 -17.23 -0.03
C SER A 82 3.05 -16.30 0.37
N ARG A 83 2.17 -16.77 1.23
CA ARG A 83 1.00 -16.04 1.72
C ARG A 83 1.31 -15.28 3.00
N PHE A 84 0.48 -14.30 3.32
CA PHE A 84 0.44 -13.62 4.62
C PHE A 84 0.08 -14.60 5.75
N GLY A 85 0.65 -14.38 6.94
CA GLY A 85 0.31 -15.13 8.16
C GLY A 85 1.48 -15.92 8.75
N TRP A 86 1.18 -16.82 9.69
CA TRP A 86 2.18 -17.62 10.38
C TRP A 86 2.74 -18.72 9.47
N ARG A 87 4.08 -18.80 9.43
CA ARG A 87 4.82 -19.87 8.74
C ARG A 87 6.13 -20.16 9.47
N ASP A 88 6.46 -21.41 9.71
CA ASP A 88 7.75 -21.86 10.27
C ASP A 88 8.20 -21.08 11.52
N GLY A 89 7.23 -20.79 12.42
CA GLY A 89 7.49 -20.06 13.67
C GLY A 89 7.71 -18.55 13.49
N ARG A 90 7.44 -17.99 12.30
CA ARG A 90 7.54 -16.56 12.00
C ARG A 90 6.26 -16.04 11.35
N HIS A 91 5.88 -14.80 11.69
CA HIS A 91 4.79 -14.13 11.00
C HIS A 91 5.31 -13.46 9.72
N HIS A 92 4.67 -13.79 8.59
CA HIS A 92 4.89 -13.15 7.29
C HIS A 92 3.91 -11.99 7.12
N ASN A 93 4.43 -10.77 7.04
CA ASN A 93 3.62 -9.55 7.07
C ASN A 93 3.04 -9.15 5.71
N GLY A 94 3.25 -9.94 4.68
CA GLY A 94 2.80 -9.65 3.32
C GLY A 94 2.62 -10.92 2.49
N ILE A 95 2.64 -10.74 1.20
CA ILE A 95 2.69 -11.83 0.23
C ILE A 95 3.99 -11.74 -0.55
N ASP A 96 4.54 -12.90 -0.94
CA ASP A 96 5.67 -12.95 -1.86
C ASP A 96 5.18 -13.38 -3.24
N ILE A 97 5.52 -12.60 -4.26
CA ILE A 97 5.15 -12.82 -5.65
C ILE A 97 6.42 -13.10 -6.43
N ASP A 98 6.48 -14.26 -7.10
CA ASP A 98 7.63 -14.65 -7.93
C ASP A 98 7.84 -13.66 -9.07
N LEU A 99 9.10 -13.27 -9.29
CA LEU A 99 9.51 -12.40 -10.39
C LEU A 99 10.97 -12.64 -10.78
N ILE A 100 11.33 -12.21 -11.98
CA ILE A 100 12.72 -12.20 -12.45
C ILE A 100 13.36 -10.85 -12.11
N ARG A 101 14.62 -10.88 -11.68
CA ARG A 101 15.37 -9.65 -11.40
C ARG A 101 15.36 -8.71 -12.62
N GLY A 102 14.85 -7.51 -12.41
CA GLY A 102 14.70 -6.49 -13.46
C GLY A 102 13.26 -6.30 -13.93
N ASP A 103 12.36 -7.18 -13.56
CA ASP A 103 10.92 -7.03 -13.86
C ASP A 103 10.38 -5.72 -13.29
N THR A 104 9.41 -5.15 -13.98
CA THR A 104 8.82 -3.89 -13.58
C THR A 104 7.80 -4.08 -12.48
N VAL A 105 8.03 -3.41 -11.34
CA VAL A 105 7.08 -3.31 -10.23
C VAL A 105 6.36 -1.97 -10.34
N VAL A 106 5.02 -2.01 -10.18
CA VAL A 106 4.16 -0.83 -10.31
C VAL A 106 3.46 -0.48 -9.00
N SER A 107 3.00 0.77 -8.88
CA SER A 107 2.21 1.21 -7.73
C SER A 107 0.82 0.58 -7.75
N ALA A 108 0.37 0.06 -6.60
CA ALA A 108 -0.96 -0.51 -6.46
C ALA A 108 -2.07 0.56 -6.49
N PHE A 109 -1.82 1.72 -5.91
CA PHE A 109 -2.79 2.80 -5.81
C PHE A 109 -2.13 4.15 -6.01
N ARG A 110 -2.95 5.18 -6.26
CA ARG A 110 -2.49 6.56 -6.27
C ARG A 110 -1.98 6.98 -4.90
N GLY A 111 -0.84 7.70 -4.85
CA GLY A 111 -0.29 8.16 -3.58
C GLY A 111 1.00 8.93 -3.70
N VAL A 112 1.67 9.10 -2.55
CA VAL A 112 2.97 9.75 -2.44
C VAL A 112 3.99 8.77 -1.85
N VAL A 113 5.14 8.66 -2.49
CA VAL A 113 6.25 7.84 -2.01
C VAL A 113 6.75 8.41 -0.68
N ARG A 114 6.46 7.71 0.42
CA ARG A 114 6.93 8.11 1.74
C ARG A 114 8.38 7.73 1.97
N LEU A 115 8.79 6.59 1.47
CA LEU A 115 10.15 6.05 1.66
C LEU A 115 10.61 5.32 0.40
N ALA A 116 11.86 5.58 -0.02
CA ALA A 116 12.54 4.84 -1.08
C ALA A 116 14.02 4.68 -0.71
N LYS A 117 14.38 3.63 0.05
CA LYS A 117 15.75 3.37 0.51
C LYS A 117 15.97 1.93 0.97
N TRP A 118 17.18 1.63 1.41
CA TRP A 118 17.51 0.37 2.08
C TRP A 118 16.94 0.34 3.51
N THR A 119 16.23 -0.76 3.89
CA THR A 119 15.61 -0.93 5.21
C THR A 119 15.87 -2.32 5.79
N GLY A 120 17.12 -2.60 6.12
CA GLY A 120 17.50 -3.85 6.80
C GLY A 120 17.05 -5.10 6.03
N GLY A 121 16.27 -5.97 6.68
CA GLY A 121 15.82 -7.24 6.11
C GLY A 121 14.97 -7.12 4.84
N TYR A 122 14.20 -6.04 4.68
CA TYR A 122 13.45 -5.76 3.45
C TYR A 122 14.34 -5.40 2.24
N GLY A 123 15.61 -5.06 2.49
CA GLY A 123 16.52 -4.62 1.44
C GLY A 123 16.12 -3.26 0.85
N ARG A 124 16.19 -3.10 -0.47
CA ARG A 124 15.66 -1.92 -1.15
C ARG A 124 14.16 -1.93 -1.10
N THR A 125 13.59 -0.88 -0.48
CA THR A 125 12.17 -0.81 -0.13
C THR A 125 11.59 0.51 -0.60
N ILE A 126 10.39 0.44 -1.17
CA ILE A 126 9.51 1.58 -1.38
C ILE A 126 8.29 1.42 -0.48
N ILE A 127 7.88 2.51 0.16
CA ILE A 127 6.60 2.61 0.87
C ILE A 127 5.85 3.81 0.33
N ILE A 128 4.61 3.58 -0.08
CA ILE A 128 3.72 4.59 -0.64
C ILE A 128 2.55 4.77 0.33
N ARG A 129 2.23 6.02 0.68
CA ARG A 129 1.00 6.36 1.39
C ARG A 129 -0.05 6.82 0.40
N HIS A 130 -1.24 6.29 0.58
CA HIS A 130 -2.39 6.51 -0.29
C HIS A 130 -3.41 7.42 0.36
N HIS A 131 -4.27 8.05 -0.46
CA HIS A 131 -5.29 8.98 0.04
C HIS A 131 -6.34 8.31 0.93
N ASN A 132 -6.59 7.01 0.74
CA ASN A 132 -7.48 6.21 1.60
C ASN A 132 -6.87 5.83 2.97
N GLY A 133 -5.66 6.29 3.29
CA GLY A 133 -4.99 6.02 4.56
C GLY A 133 -4.19 4.71 4.59
N LEU A 134 -4.20 3.91 3.54
CA LEU A 134 -3.34 2.73 3.43
C LEU A 134 -1.90 3.11 3.12
N GLU A 135 -0.96 2.29 3.55
CA GLU A 135 0.41 2.26 3.06
C GLU A 135 0.68 0.93 2.37
N THR A 136 1.28 0.98 1.18
CA THR A 136 1.78 -0.21 0.51
C THR A 136 3.29 -0.26 0.57
N THR A 137 3.84 -1.45 0.84
CA THR A 137 5.28 -1.72 0.94
C THR A 137 5.69 -2.65 -0.18
N TYR A 138 6.75 -2.28 -0.90
CA TYR A 138 7.38 -3.04 -1.97
C TYR A 138 8.82 -3.30 -1.57
N ALA A 139 9.20 -4.55 -1.34
CA ALA A 139 10.52 -4.89 -0.82
C ALA A 139 11.30 -5.86 -1.72
N HIS A 140 12.56 -6.11 -1.34
CA HIS A 140 13.54 -6.92 -2.06
C HIS A 140 13.87 -6.41 -3.47
N LEU A 141 13.68 -5.09 -3.70
CA LEU A 141 13.85 -4.46 -5.00
C LEU A 141 15.32 -4.45 -5.47
N TYR A 142 15.50 -4.37 -6.79
CA TYR A 142 16.80 -4.19 -7.41
C TYR A 142 17.16 -2.72 -7.63
N LYS A 143 16.21 -1.93 -8.14
CA LYS A 143 16.44 -0.51 -8.48
C LYS A 143 15.18 0.30 -8.26
N PHE A 144 15.33 1.49 -7.69
CA PHE A 144 14.25 2.48 -7.59
C PHE A 144 14.10 3.23 -8.92
N LEU A 145 12.87 3.52 -9.31
CA LEU A 145 12.51 4.42 -10.42
C LEU A 145 11.90 5.72 -9.90
N VAL A 146 11.59 5.76 -8.60
CA VAL A 146 11.01 6.91 -7.89
C VAL A 146 11.80 7.20 -6.62
N LYS A 147 11.59 8.38 -6.04
CA LYS A 147 12.19 8.81 -4.77
C LYS A 147 11.11 9.28 -3.79
N SER A 148 11.48 9.43 -2.51
CA SER A 148 10.59 9.99 -1.50
C SER A 148 10.09 11.38 -1.91
N GLY A 149 8.77 11.60 -1.77
CA GLY A 149 8.06 12.82 -2.18
C GLY A 149 7.46 12.76 -3.58
N ASP A 150 7.80 11.77 -4.41
CA ASP A 150 7.20 11.63 -5.74
C ASP A 150 5.73 11.20 -5.62
N PHE A 151 4.86 11.82 -6.45
CA PHE A 151 3.50 11.36 -6.67
C PHE A 151 3.51 10.20 -7.66
N VAL A 152 2.65 9.22 -7.42
CA VAL A 152 2.52 8.05 -8.28
C VAL A 152 1.05 7.73 -8.52
N ASP A 153 0.74 7.26 -9.73
CA ASP A 153 -0.57 6.75 -10.12
C ASP A 153 -0.62 5.21 -10.08
N PRO A 154 -1.82 4.60 -10.00
CA PRO A 154 -1.98 3.15 -10.09
C PRO A 154 -1.38 2.63 -11.41
N GLY A 155 -0.62 1.52 -11.34
CA GLY A 155 0.04 0.95 -12.52
C GLY A 155 1.31 1.71 -12.97
N GLN A 156 1.65 2.83 -12.35
CA GLN A 156 2.88 3.54 -12.67
C GLN A 156 4.11 2.72 -12.24
N PRO A 157 5.13 2.55 -13.11
CA PRO A 157 6.40 1.93 -12.75
C PRO A 157 7.11 2.67 -11.61
N ILE A 158 7.40 1.97 -10.51
CA ILE A 158 8.07 2.54 -9.33
C ILE A 158 9.43 1.92 -9.05
N ALA A 159 9.64 0.67 -9.50
CA ALA A 159 10.89 -0.04 -9.25
C ALA A 159 11.15 -1.16 -10.25
N ARG A 160 12.36 -1.73 -10.13
CA ARG A 160 12.71 -3.03 -10.70
C ARG A 160 12.80 -4.06 -9.59
N GLY A 161 12.15 -5.20 -9.76
CA GLY A 161 12.17 -6.33 -8.85
C GLY A 161 13.56 -6.96 -8.70
N GLY A 162 13.83 -7.61 -7.60
CA GLY A 162 15.14 -8.18 -7.31
C GLY A 162 15.18 -9.19 -6.18
N ASN A 163 16.34 -9.22 -5.51
CA ASN A 163 16.65 -10.16 -4.43
C ASN A 163 17.53 -9.47 -3.37
N SER A 164 17.17 -8.26 -2.96
CA SER A 164 17.97 -7.50 -1.96
C SER A 164 17.48 -7.76 -0.53
N GLY A 165 18.36 -7.57 0.46
CA GLY A 165 18.02 -7.80 1.86
C GLY A 165 18.01 -9.28 2.25
N ALA A 166 17.13 -9.66 3.19
CA ALA A 166 17.01 -11.04 3.69
C ALA A 166 16.08 -11.87 2.78
N SER A 167 16.51 -12.14 1.56
CA SER A 167 15.78 -12.88 0.55
C SER A 167 16.60 -14.04 -0.01
N ARG A 168 15.95 -15.17 -0.30
CA ARG A 168 16.59 -16.39 -0.83
C ARG A 168 16.49 -16.54 -2.36
N GLY A 169 15.68 -15.72 -3.01
CA GLY A 169 15.44 -15.76 -4.46
C GLY A 169 14.74 -14.49 -4.91
N SER A 170 14.74 -14.23 -6.23
CA SER A 170 14.07 -13.04 -6.77
C SER A 170 12.57 -13.13 -6.54
N HIS A 171 11.99 -12.19 -5.82
CA HIS A 171 10.55 -12.05 -5.61
C HIS A 171 10.22 -10.61 -5.20
N LEU A 172 8.96 -10.23 -5.35
CA LEU A 172 8.39 -9.04 -4.73
C LEU A 172 7.75 -9.43 -3.41
N HIS A 173 8.23 -8.88 -2.31
CA HIS A 173 7.48 -8.89 -1.06
C HIS A 173 6.56 -7.66 -1.02
N PHE A 174 5.25 -7.89 -0.92
CA PHE A 174 4.22 -6.85 -0.96
C PHE A 174 3.37 -6.87 0.30
N GLU A 175 3.19 -5.69 0.90
CA GLU A 175 2.33 -5.51 2.09
C GLU A 175 1.34 -4.37 1.88
N THR A 176 0.18 -4.48 2.51
CA THR A 176 -0.75 -3.37 2.76
C THR A 176 -0.87 -3.15 4.26
N ARG A 177 -0.80 -1.90 4.69
CA ARG A 177 -0.86 -1.54 6.12
C ARG A 177 -1.75 -0.34 6.33
N PHE A 178 -2.42 -0.32 7.48
CA PHE A 178 -3.10 0.86 7.99
C PHE A 178 -2.53 1.22 9.36
N LYS A 179 -2.01 2.46 9.52
CA LYS A 179 -1.36 2.93 10.76
C LYS A 179 -0.30 1.95 11.31
N GLY A 180 0.45 1.31 10.38
CA GLY A 180 1.55 0.40 10.71
C GLY A 180 1.16 -1.03 11.06
N LYS A 181 -0.13 -1.37 11.00
CA LYS A 181 -0.64 -2.74 11.16
C LYS A 181 -0.98 -3.36 9.83
#